data_a02e9929e57f23254b10994d89dae391
#
_entry.id   a02e9929e57f23254b10994d89dae391
#
_cell.length_a   1.000
_cell.length_b   1.000
_cell.length_c   1.000
_cell.angle_alpha   90.00
_cell.angle_beta   90.00
_cell.angle_gamma   90.00
#
_symmetry.space_group_name_H-M   'P 1'
#
loop_
_entity.id
_entity.type
_entity.pdbx_description
1 polymer ?
#
loop_
_entity_poly.entity_id
_entity_poly.type
_entity_poly.pdbx_seq_one_letter_code
_entity_poly.pdbx_strand_id
1 'polypeptide(L)'
;MRLALHELNAAREHLISNRLGETFKMISRVARIFEQLNNAWDVLRTMTPSDYSSFRDALGASSGFQSHQYRLIEFLVGNRNCAMLKVHEHRPDLLAMLKAELEQPSLYHVALRVVEQELKLSLPGDAFRMAEPHQCNKSIEDAWVQIYQQPTEYWMLYELAEKLVDLEDYFRRWRFNHVLSLIHI
;
A
#
# COMPACT_ATOMS: atom_id res chain seq x y z
N MET A 1 -8.91 -7.39 -3.38
CA MET A 1 -8.01 -6.43 -4.04
C MET A 1 -8.73 -5.30 -4.77
N ARG A 2 -9.68 -5.54 -5.70
CA ARG A 2 -10.37 -4.45 -6.44
C ARG A 2 -11.01 -3.40 -5.53
N LEU A 3 -11.73 -3.83 -4.49
CA LEU A 3 -12.35 -2.91 -3.54
C LEU A 3 -11.30 -2.11 -2.76
N ALA A 4 -10.22 -2.75 -2.30
CA ALA A 4 -9.12 -2.05 -1.62
C ALA A 4 -8.48 -0.98 -2.52
N LEU A 5 -8.24 -1.31 -3.79
CA LEU A 5 -7.69 -0.36 -4.77
C LEU A 5 -8.64 0.83 -5.00
N HIS A 6 -9.95 0.58 -5.10
CA HIS A 6 -10.96 1.64 -5.23
C HIS A 6 -10.93 2.60 -4.02
N GLU A 7 -10.96 2.06 -2.81
CA GLU A 7 -10.95 2.87 -1.58
C GLU A 7 -9.63 3.62 -1.37
N LEU A 8 -8.50 3.03 -1.76
CA LEU A 8 -7.20 3.70 -1.70
C LEU A 8 -7.09 4.86 -2.69
N ASN A 9 -7.61 4.72 -3.90
CA ASN A 9 -7.68 5.83 -4.85
C ASN A 9 -8.55 6.97 -4.31
N ALA A 10 -9.73 6.64 -3.77
CA ALA A 10 -10.59 7.63 -3.14
C ALA A 10 -9.91 8.32 -1.94
N ALA A 11 -9.18 7.55 -1.11
CA ALA A 11 -8.39 8.10 0.00
C ALA A 11 -7.34 9.10 -0.49
N ARG A 12 -6.60 8.76 -1.57
CA ARG A 12 -5.60 9.65 -2.18
C ARG A 12 -6.23 10.96 -2.68
N GLU A 13 -7.36 10.88 -3.37
CA GLU A 13 -8.09 12.06 -3.87
C GLU A 13 -8.60 12.95 -2.74
N HIS A 14 -9.16 12.36 -1.69
CA HIS A 14 -9.59 13.07 -0.51
C HIS A 14 -8.41 13.75 0.20
N LEU A 15 -7.28 13.06 0.31
CA LEU A 15 -6.09 13.60 0.94
C LEU A 15 -5.48 14.75 0.12
N ILE A 16 -5.43 14.64 -1.22
CA ILE A 16 -5.04 15.75 -2.12
C ILE A 16 -5.92 16.99 -1.90
N SER A 17 -7.20 16.77 -1.61
CA SER A 17 -8.17 17.85 -1.36
C SER A 17 -8.20 18.28 0.12
N ASN A 18 -7.24 17.85 0.94
CA ASN A 18 -7.15 18.11 2.38
C ASN A 18 -8.42 17.71 3.17
N ARG A 19 -9.13 16.67 2.73
CA ARG A 19 -10.33 16.13 3.37
C ARG A 19 -9.96 14.94 4.25
N LEU A 20 -9.30 15.22 5.38
CA LEU A 20 -8.74 14.19 6.26
C LEU A 20 -9.79 13.24 6.83
N GLY A 21 -10.96 13.75 7.22
CA GLY A 21 -12.04 12.91 7.78
C GLY A 21 -12.54 11.84 6.81
N GLU A 22 -12.70 12.16 5.53
CA GLU A 22 -13.05 11.21 4.47
C GLU A 22 -11.91 10.25 4.21
N THR A 23 -10.67 10.74 4.18
CA THR A 23 -9.47 9.92 4.03
C THR A 23 -9.39 8.85 5.11
N PHE A 24 -9.63 9.19 6.38
CA PHE A 24 -9.61 8.24 7.49
C PHE A 24 -10.65 7.12 7.33
N LYS A 25 -11.86 7.45 6.86
CA LYS A 25 -12.90 6.44 6.58
C LYS A 25 -12.46 5.46 5.52
N MET A 26 -11.84 5.96 4.42
CA MET A 26 -11.38 5.11 3.33
C MET A 26 -10.22 4.21 3.78
N ILE A 27 -9.20 4.76 4.44
CA ILE A 27 -8.05 3.98 4.94
C ILE A 27 -8.52 2.93 5.96
N SER A 28 -9.40 3.30 6.90
CA SER A 28 -9.94 2.35 7.88
C SER A 28 -10.72 1.21 7.20
N ARG A 29 -11.45 1.50 6.12
CA ARG A 29 -12.13 0.46 5.34
C ARG A 29 -11.14 -0.45 4.63
N VAL A 30 -10.06 0.09 4.07
CA VAL A 30 -8.99 -0.72 3.45
C VAL A 30 -8.33 -1.63 4.47
N ALA A 31 -8.03 -1.14 5.69
CA ALA A 31 -7.51 -1.95 6.78
C ALA A 31 -8.44 -3.14 7.08
N ARG A 32 -9.77 -2.92 7.16
CA ARG A 32 -10.76 -3.99 7.35
C ARG A 32 -10.83 -4.97 6.17
N ILE A 33 -10.67 -4.49 4.93
CA ILE A 33 -10.59 -5.37 3.76
C ILE A 33 -9.37 -6.29 3.87
N PHE A 34 -8.20 -5.75 4.23
CA PHE A 34 -6.99 -6.57 4.41
C PHE A 34 -7.08 -7.50 5.61
N GLU A 35 -7.76 -7.11 6.69
CA GLU A 35 -8.08 -8.01 7.81
C GLU A 35 -8.85 -9.25 7.31
N GLN A 36 -9.90 -9.06 6.51
CA GLN A 36 -10.66 -10.19 5.93
C GLN A 36 -9.81 -11.03 4.96
N LEU A 37 -8.96 -10.39 4.17
CA LEU A 37 -8.02 -11.09 3.30
C LEU A 37 -6.98 -11.90 4.10
N ASN A 38 -6.56 -11.40 5.27
CA ASN A 38 -5.68 -12.13 6.18
C ASN A 38 -6.39 -13.33 6.80
N ASN A 39 -7.64 -13.17 7.24
CA ASN A 39 -8.44 -14.26 7.81
C ASN A 39 -8.71 -15.36 6.77
N ALA A 40 -8.84 -15.01 5.49
CA ALA A 40 -8.99 -15.99 4.42
C ALA A 40 -7.77 -16.94 4.28
N TRP A 41 -6.57 -16.51 4.68
CA TRP A 41 -5.40 -17.38 4.71
C TRP A 41 -5.53 -18.51 5.72
N ASP A 42 -6.26 -18.33 6.81
CA ASP A 42 -6.47 -19.38 7.83
C ASP A 42 -7.29 -20.53 7.24
N VAL A 43 -8.24 -20.23 6.34
CA VAL A 43 -8.96 -21.25 5.57
C VAL A 43 -8.01 -22.00 4.63
N LEU A 44 -7.19 -21.28 3.87
CA LEU A 44 -6.24 -21.89 2.94
C LEU A 44 -5.18 -22.76 3.64
N ARG A 45 -4.78 -22.39 4.86
CA ARG A 45 -3.84 -23.17 5.68
C ARG A 45 -4.37 -24.53 6.15
N THR A 46 -5.69 -24.77 6.06
CA THR A 46 -6.26 -26.10 6.35
C THR A 46 -6.01 -27.09 5.21
N MET A 47 -5.60 -26.61 4.04
CA MET A 47 -5.29 -27.42 2.87
C MET A 47 -3.98 -28.20 3.08
N THR A 48 -4.02 -29.50 2.89
CA THR A 48 -2.81 -30.33 2.92
C THR A 48 -2.06 -30.26 1.59
N PRO A 49 -0.75 -30.62 1.56
CA PRO A 49 -0.02 -30.74 0.30
C PRO A 49 -0.68 -31.70 -0.72
N SER A 50 -1.34 -32.76 -0.21
CA SER A 50 -2.08 -33.70 -1.06
C SER A 50 -3.30 -33.07 -1.71
N ASP A 51 -4.07 -32.27 -0.94
CA ASP A 51 -5.22 -31.54 -1.48
C ASP A 51 -4.79 -30.58 -2.58
N TYR A 52 -3.73 -29.83 -2.31
CA TYR A 52 -3.18 -28.89 -3.30
C TYR A 52 -2.69 -29.60 -4.57
N SER A 53 -1.96 -30.71 -4.43
CA SER A 53 -1.45 -31.47 -5.56
C SER A 53 -2.55 -31.98 -6.48
N SER A 54 -3.75 -32.22 -5.95
CA SER A 54 -4.90 -32.70 -6.73
C SER A 54 -5.39 -31.73 -7.78
N PHE A 55 -5.17 -30.42 -7.60
CA PHE A 55 -5.60 -29.37 -8.57
C PHE A 55 -4.47 -28.45 -9.05
N ARG A 56 -3.23 -28.68 -8.58
CA ARG A 56 -2.08 -27.83 -8.94
C ARG A 56 -1.90 -27.66 -10.45
N ASP A 57 -2.07 -28.75 -11.19
CA ASP A 57 -1.90 -28.73 -12.66
C ASP A 57 -2.95 -27.85 -13.34
N ALA A 58 -4.16 -27.75 -12.80
CA ALA A 58 -5.22 -26.88 -13.31
C ALA A 58 -4.88 -25.39 -13.18
N LEU A 59 -3.99 -25.01 -12.26
CA LEU A 59 -3.53 -23.63 -12.10
C LEU A 59 -2.47 -23.23 -13.15
N GLY A 60 -1.86 -24.21 -13.82
CA GLY A 60 -0.84 -23.98 -14.84
C GLY A 60 0.35 -23.15 -14.31
N ALA A 61 0.78 -22.15 -15.06
CA ALA A 61 1.87 -21.22 -14.71
C ALA A 61 1.41 -20.02 -13.87
N SER A 62 0.19 -20.05 -13.30
CA SER A 62 -0.32 -18.94 -12.49
C SER A 62 0.52 -18.73 -11.22
N SER A 63 0.82 -17.46 -10.92
CA SER A 63 1.54 -17.04 -9.73
C SER A 63 0.93 -15.77 -9.15
N GLY A 64 0.84 -15.70 -7.84
CA GLY A 64 0.39 -14.50 -7.14
C GLY A 64 1.25 -13.27 -7.40
N PHE A 65 2.51 -13.44 -7.80
CA PHE A 65 3.40 -12.35 -8.23
C PHE A 65 2.92 -11.65 -9.50
N GLN A 66 2.06 -12.29 -10.30
CA GLN A 66 1.47 -11.74 -11.52
C GLN A 66 0.20 -10.91 -11.26
N SER A 67 -0.20 -10.71 -10.01
CA SER A 67 -1.36 -9.88 -9.68
C SER A 67 -1.08 -8.40 -9.91
N HIS A 68 -1.57 -7.85 -11.02
CA HIS A 68 -1.47 -6.42 -11.30
C HIS A 68 -2.21 -5.56 -10.26
N GLN A 69 -3.34 -6.03 -9.72
CA GLN A 69 -4.09 -5.31 -8.68
C GLN A 69 -3.28 -5.16 -7.38
N TYR A 70 -2.59 -6.22 -6.99
CA TYR A 70 -1.67 -6.16 -5.86
C TYR A 70 -0.53 -5.15 -6.12
N ARG A 71 0.03 -5.18 -7.33
CA ARG A 71 1.11 -4.27 -7.72
C ARG A 71 0.66 -2.81 -7.76
N LEU A 72 -0.55 -2.54 -8.26
CA LEU A 72 -1.14 -1.20 -8.21
C LEU A 72 -1.29 -0.71 -6.77
N ILE A 73 -1.74 -1.56 -5.84
CA ILE A 73 -1.85 -1.21 -4.42
C ILE A 73 -0.47 -0.87 -3.84
N GLU A 74 0.56 -1.69 -4.11
CA GLU A 74 1.92 -1.40 -3.64
C GLU A 74 2.41 -0.02 -4.11
N PHE A 75 2.25 0.28 -5.40
CA PHE A 75 2.69 1.55 -5.96
C PHE A 75 1.88 2.73 -5.39
N LEU A 76 0.58 2.55 -5.23
CA LEU A 76 -0.31 3.56 -4.69
C LEU A 76 0.01 3.90 -3.24
N VAL A 77 0.32 2.91 -2.39
CA VAL A 77 0.69 3.19 -0.99
C VAL A 77 2.10 3.76 -0.84
N GLY A 78 3.00 3.57 -1.82
CA GLY A 78 4.35 4.14 -1.82
C GLY A 78 5.49 3.13 -1.95
N ASN A 79 5.19 1.83 -2.01
CA ASN A 79 6.21 0.79 -2.24
C ASN A 79 6.51 0.64 -3.75
N ARG A 80 7.38 1.50 -4.29
CA ARG A 80 7.57 1.74 -5.72
C ARG A 80 8.79 1.00 -6.29
N ASN A 81 8.77 -0.33 -6.24
CA ASN A 81 9.82 -1.16 -6.84
C ASN A 81 9.57 -1.37 -8.34
N CYS A 82 10.18 -0.52 -9.19
CA CYS A 82 10.05 -0.58 -10.65
C CYS A 82 10.55 -1.89 -11.27
N ALA A 83 11.45 -2.64 -10.61
CA ALA A 83 11.91 -3.93 -11.12
C ALA A 83 10.76 -4.94 -11.29
N MET A 84 9.69 -4.76 -10.54
CA MET A 84 8.50 -5.61 -10.61
C MET A 84 7.66 -5.40 -11.88
N LEU A 85 7.91 -4.36 -12.67
CA LEU A 85 7.28 -4.18 -13.99
C LEU A 85 7.62 -5.30 -14.96
N LYS A 86 8.82 -5.89 -14.84
CA LYS A 86 9.28 -7.00 -15.69
C LYS A 86 8.31 -8.18 -15.71
N VAL A 87 7.66 -8.45 -14.60
CA VAL A 87 6.66 -9.54 -14.48
C VAL A 87 5.48 -9.35 -15.44
N HIS A 88 5.21 -8.11 -15.85
CA HIS A 88 4.06 -7.73 -16.68
C HIS A 88 4.43 -7.36 -18.13
N GLU A 89 5.68 -7.54 -18.56
CA GLU A 89 6.15 -7.19 -19.91
C GLU A 89 5.38 -7.93 -21.03
N HIS A 90 4.88 -9.14 -20.73
CA HIS A 90 4.06 -9.93 -21.64
C HIS A 90 2.60 -9.42 -21.79
N ARG A 91 2.20 -8.41 -21.02
CA ARG A 91 0.85 -7.79 -21.01
C ARG A 91 0.96 -6.27 -21.12
N PRO A 92 1.08 -5.72 -22.34
CA PRO A 92 1.28 -4.28 -22.54
C PRO A 92 0.19 -3.40 -21.94
N ASP A 93 -1.05 -3.89 -21.91
CA ASP A 93 -2.19 -3.23 -21.27
C ASP A 93 -2.00 -3.03 -19.76
N LEU A 94 -1.59 -4.10 -19.05
CA LEU A 94 -1.34 -4.04 -17.62
C LEU A 94 -0.06 -3.26 -17.31
N LEU A 95 0.97 -3.40 -18.13
CA LEU A 95 2.22 -2.66 -17.98
C LEU A 95 1.98 -1.15 -18.11
N ALA A 96 1.13 -0.72 -19.07
CA ALA A 96 0.77 0.68 -19.21
C ALA A 96 0.05 1.23 -17.97
N MET A 97 -0.89 0.47 -17.39
CA MET A 97 -1.59 0.84 -16.16
C MET A 97 -0.63 1.00 -14.98
N LEU A 98 0.31 0.08 -14.82
CA LEU A 98 1.30 0.12 -13.74
C LEU A 98 2.26 1.30 -13.88
N LYS A 99 2.70 1.61 -15.11
CA LYS A 99 3.53 2.80 -15.39
C LYS A 99 2.77 4.08 -15.10
N ALA A 100 1.52 4.18 -15.53
CA ALA A 100 0.67 5.35 -15.25
C ALA A 100 0.48 5.58 -13.73
N GLU A 101 0.37 4.52 -12.92
CA GLU A 101 0.31 4.67 -11.46
C GLU A 101 1.63 5.18 -10.87
N LEU A 102 2.78 4.79 -11.42
CA LEU A 102 4.08 5.31 -10.97
C LEU A 102 4.30 6.79 -11.29
N GLU A 103 3.58 7.35 -12.27
CA GLU A 103 3.60 8.78 -12.61
C GLU A 103 2.71 9.62 -11.68
N GLN A 104 1.81 8.98 -10.93
CA GLN A 104 0.94 9.64 -9.95
C GLN A 104 1.61 9.71 -8.58
N PRO A 105 1.30 10.71 -7.73
CA PRO A 105 1.76 10.71 -6.35
C PRO A 105 1.16 9.53 -5.58
N SER A 106 1.98 8.84 -4.79
CA SER A 106 1.48 7.80 -3.88
C SER A 106 0.70 8.44 -2.73
N LEU A 107 -0.07 7.62 -2.00
CA LEU A 107 -0.75 8.03 -0.78
C LEU A 107 0.25 8.64 0.22
N TYR A 108 1.44 8.04 0.35
CA TYR A 108 2.48 8.56 1.23
C TYR A 108 3.07 9.90 0.76
N HIS A 109 3.29 10.09 -0.56
CA HIS A 109 3.70 11.41 -1.09
C HIS A 109 2.69 12.50 -0.75
N VAL A 110 1.39 12.19 -0.89
CA VAL A 110 0.34 13.16 -0.55
C VAL A 110 0.30 13.42 0.95
N ALA A 111 0.47 12.39 1.79
CA ALA A 111 0.56 12.55 3.24
C ALA A 111 1.72 13.49 3.64
N LEU A 112 2.90 13.32 3.03
CA LEU A 112 4.03 14.21 3.27
C LEU A 112 3.76 15.66 2.85
N ARG A 113 3.00 15.89 1.75
CA ARG A 113 2.58 17.26 1.37
C ARG A 113 1.65 17.89 2.39
N VAL A 114 0.72 17.12 2.96
CA VAL A 114 -0.14 17.60 4.05
C VAL A 114 0.69 17.93 5.28
N VAL A 115 1.66 17.09 5.64
CA VAL A 115 2.60 17.36 6.74
C VAL A 115 3.39 18.66 6.50
N GLU A 116 3.97 18.86 5.30
CA GLU A 116 4.66 20.10 4.94
C GLU A 116 3.79 21.34 5.18
N GLN A 117 2.55 21.28 4.72
CA GLN A 117 1.61 22.40 4.79
C GLN A 117 1.22 22.73 6.23
N GLU A 118 0.83 21.71 7.00
CA GLU A 118 0.36 21.90 8.38
C GLU A 118 1.48 22.29 9.36
N LEU A 119 2.67 21.72 9.21
CA LEU A 119 3.83 22.07 10.03
C LEU A 119 4.57 23.31 9.51
N LYS A 120 4.19 23.85 8.34
CA LYS A 120 4.84 25.01 7.68
C LYS A 120 6.35 24.83 7.51
N LEU A 121 6.77 23.62 7.15
CA LEU A 121 8.16 23.27 6.89
C LEU A 121 8.36 22.95 5.41
N SER A 122 9.61 22.76 4.98
CA SER A 122 9.95 22.29 3.64
C SER A 122 10.67 20.96 3.74
N LEU A 123 10.08 19.92 3.17
CA LEU A 123 10.72 18.62 3.05
C LEU A 123 11.64 18.57 1.83
N PRO A 124 12.70 17.76 1.84
CA PRO A 124 13.63 17.67 0.73
C PRO A 124 12.95 17.14 -0.54
N GLY A 125 13.34 17.68 -1.70
CA GLY A 125 12.69 17.37 -2.99
C GLY A 125 12.78 15.90 -3.40
N ASP A 126 13.77 15.15 -2.91
CA ASP A 126 13.90 13.71 -3.14
C ASP A 126 12.82 12.87 -2.42
N ALA A 127 12.18 13.42 -1.38
CA ALA A 127 11.02 12.82 -0.73
C ALA A 127 9.83 12.62 -1.68
N PHE A 128 9.81 13.34 -2.79
CA PHE A 128 8.70 13.40 -3.74
C PHE A 128 9.02 12.80 -5.12
N ARG A 129 10.07 11.98 -5.22
CA ARG A 129 10.42 11.27 -6.45
C ARG A 129 9.37 10.19 -6.76
N MET A 130 8.64 10.37 -7.86
CA MET A 130 7.45 9.57 -8.18
C MET A 130 7.75 8.09 -8.43
N ALA A 131 8.78 7.77 -9.17
CA ALA A 131 9.06 6.39 -9.63
C ALA A 131 10.06 5.64 -8.75
N GLU A 132 10.50 6.22 -7.64
CA GLU A 132 11.50 5.63 -6.75
C GLU A 132 10.89 5.19 -5.43
N PRO A 133 11.42 4.12 -4.80
CA PRO A 133 11.06 3.79 -3.44
C PRO A 133 11.41 4.93 -2.49
N HIS A 134 10.54 5.20 -1.53
CA HIS A 134 10.82 6.21 -0.52
C HIS A 134 12.08 5.83 0.27
N GLN A 135 12.96 6.82 0.48
CA GLN A 135 14.21 6.65 1.23
C GLN A 135 14.07 7.27 2.62
N CYS A 136 14.73 6.65 3.60
CA CYS A 136 14.77 7.20 4.96
C CYS A 136 15.46 8.58 4.93
N ASN A 137 14.79 9.58 5.51
CA ASN A 137 15.28 10.96 5.52
C ASN A 137 15.02 11.59 6.90
N LYS A 138 16.09 12.16 7.47
CA LYS A 138 16.04 12.72 8.83
C LYS A 138 15.00 13.83 9.00
N SER A 139 14.84 14.69 8.00
CA SER A 139 13.84 15.78 8.05
C SER A 139 12.40 15.26 8.10
N ILE A 140 12.12 14.15 7.39
CA ILE A 140 10.82 13.49 7.40
C ILE A 140 10.60 12.81 8.76
N GLU A 141 11.61 12.11 9.27
CA GLU A 141 11.56 11.49 10.59
C GLU A 141 11.28 12.55 11.67
N ASP A 142 12.01 13.66 11.67
CA ASP A 142 11.82 14.74 12.63
C ASP A 142 10.43 15.36 12.57
N ALA A 143 9.85 15.50 11.36
CA ALA A 143 8.48 15.98 11.18
C ALA A 143 7.46 15.03 11.82
N TRP A 144 7.57 13.72 11.58
CA TRP A 144 6.71 12.73 12.23
C TRP A 144 6.92 12.69 13.76
N VAL A 145 8.16 12.76 14.24
CA VAL A 145 8.46 12.83 15.68
C VAL A 145 7.79 14.04 16.32
N GLN A 146 7.83 15.22 15.67
CA GLN A 146 7.13 16.41 16.16
C GLN A 146 5.63 16.18 16.32
N ILE A 147 4.97 15.55 15.34
CA ILE A 147 3.55 15.22 15.38
C ILE A 147 3.25 14.28 16.58
N TYR A 148 4.05 13.24 16.76
CA TYR A 148 3.87 12.28 17.85
C TYR A 148 4.17 12.84 19.23
N GLN A 149 5.04 13.85 19.34
CA GLN A 149 5.34 14.52 20.61
C GLN A 149 4.26 15.55 21.00
N GLN A 150 3.47 16.04 20.03
CA GLN A 150 2.46 17.06 20.24
C GLN A 150 1.08 16.64 19.67
N PRO A 151 0.53 15.48 20.09
CA PRO A 151 -0.67 14.91 19.45
C PRO A 151 -1.91 15.79 19.63
N THR A 152 -2.00 16.57 20.68
CA THR A 152 -3.14 17.49 20.92
C THR A 152 -3.12 18.65 19.93
N GLU A 153 -1.94 19.15 19.57
CA GLU A 153 -1.78 20.25 18.62
C GLU A 153 -1.99 19.77 17.18
N TYR A 154 -1.44 18.60 16.84
CA TYR A 154 -1.46 18.02 15.50
C TYR A 154 -2.39 16.81 15.40
N TRP A 155 -3.53 16.83 16.07
CA TRP A 155 -4.42 15.68 16.18
C TRP A 155 -4.77 15.02 14.85
N MET A 156 -5.09 15.81 13.82
CA MET A 156 -5.45 15.26 12.50
C MET A 156 -4.26 14.59 11.79
N LEU A 157 -3.04 15.12 11.98
CA LEU A 157 -1.83 14.49 11.44
C LEU A 157 -1.44 13.24 12.23
N TYR A 158 -1.62 13.27 13.54
CA TYR A 158 -1.45 12.09 14.39
C TYR A 158 -2.39 10.95 13.96
N GLU A 159 -3.68 11.24 13.78
CA GLU A 159 -4.65 10.27 13.27
C GLU A 159 -4.28 9.78 11.87
N LEU A 160 -3.77 10.66 10.98
CA LEU A 160 -3.29 10.25 9.66
C LEU A 160 -2.13 9.27 9.78
N ALA A 161 -1.15 9.56 10.65
CA ALA A 161 -0.01 8.68 10.90
C ALA A 161 -0.47 7.30 11.38
N GLU A 162 -1.34 7.25 12.39
CA GLU A 162 -1.88 6.00 12.94
C GLU A 162 -2.63 5.18 11.88
N LYS A 163 -3.45 5.84 11.04
CA LYS A 163 -4.15 5.16 9.93
C LYS A 163 -3.20 4.58 8.89
N LEU A 164 -2.10 5.29 8.59
CA LEU A 164 -1.08 4.78 7.66
C LEU A 164 -0.32 3.59 8.26
N VAL A 165 -0.01 3.63 9.55
CA VAL A 165 0.63 2.52 10.28
C VAL A 165 -0.28 1.29 10.31
N ASP A 166 -1.55 1.46 10.66
CA ASP A 166 -2.55 0.38 10.63
C ASP A 166 -2.64 -0.26 9.24
N LEU A 167 -2.73 0.56 8.19
CA LEU A 167 -2.79 0.09 6.81
C LEU A 167 -1.55 -0.73 6.45
N GLU A 168 -0.36 -0.23 6.79
CA GLU A 168 0.90 -0.94 6.51
C GLU A 168 0.98 -2.26 7.26
N ASP A 169 0.57 -2.32 8.53
CA ASP A 169 0.60 -3.56 9.31
C ASP A 169 -0.30 -4.64 8.69
N TYR A 170 -1.56 -4.33 8.36
CA TYR A 170 -2.47 -5.28 7.72
C TYR A 170 -1.98 -5.70 6.33
N PHE A 171 -1.45 -4.77 5.54
CA PHE A 171 -0.92 -5.04 4.21
C PHE A 171 0.35 -5.90 4.27
N ARG A 172 1.27 -5.62 5.21
CA ARG A 172 2.48 -6.39 5.45
C ARG A 172 2.16 -7.82 5.88
N ARG A 173 1.20 -8.02 6.78
CA ARG A 173 0.72 -9.35 7.18
C ARG A 173 0.19 -10.13 5.98
N TRP A 174 -0.59 -9.48 5.12
CA TRP A 174 -1.09 -10.13 3.91
C TRP A 174 0.05 -10.55 2.98
N ARG A 175 1.05 -9.70 2.77
CA ARG A 175 2.25 -10.02 1.96
C ARG A 175 2.99 -11.22 2.54
N PHE A 176 3.21 -11.23 3.85
CA PHE A 176 3.89 -12.32 4.54
C PHE A 176 3.11 -13.65 4.41
N ASN A 177 1.81 -13.64 4.66
CA ASN A 177 0.94 -14.80 4.49
C ASN A 177 0.97 -15.32 3.04
N HIS A 178 0.97 -14.43 2.06
CA HIS A 178 1.05 -14.79 0.66
C HIS A 178 2.39 -15.48 0.33
N VAL A 179 3.51 -14.98 0.84
CA VAL A 179 4.82 -15.64 0.64
C VAL A 179 4.86 -17.00 1.32
N LEU A 180 4.35 -17.12 2.56
CA LEU A 180 4.29 -18.39 3.25
C LEU A 180 3.46 -19.42 2.50
N SER A 181 2.32 -19.02 1.91
CA SER A 181 1.49 -19.94 1.14
C SER A 181 2.22 -20.56 -0.06
N LEU A 182 3.16 -19.81 -0.65
CA LEU A 182 3.99 -20.30 -1.77
C LEU A 182 5.11 -21.27 -1.31
N ILE A 183 5.50 -21.21 -0.04
CA ILE A 183 6.56 -22.08 0.51
C ILE A 183 5.98 -23.41 1.02
N HIS A 184 4.73 -23.41 1.50
CA HIS A 184 4.07 -24.59 2.07
C HIS A 184 3.27 -25.40 1.04
N ILE A 185 3.22 -24.95 -0.20
CA ILE A 185 2.54 -25.56 -1.34
C ILE A 185 3.56 -25.90 -2.42
#